data_9b3953b7ecae6e2e9d23d9e21cb34626
#
_entry.id   9b3953b7ecae6e2e9d23d9e21cb34626
#
_cell.length_a   1.000
_cell.length_b   1.000
_cell.length_c   1.000
_cell.angle_alpha   90.00
_cell.angle_beta   90.00
_cell.angle_gamma   90.00
#
_symmetry.space_group_name_H-M   'P 1'
#
loop_
_entity.id
_entity.type
_entity.pdbx_description
1 polymer ?
#
loop_
_entity_poly.entity_id
_entity_poly.type
_entity_poly.pdbx_seq_one_letter_code
_entity_poly.pdbx_strand_id
1 'polypeptide(L)'
;PSYGLNPIEKFAQQLNEPTSQIQYSEELKSGIARSLSMLGSIEGDDAQSRKLTSSAAEVVNRLLSQAVKDDTARVWNLIGPRLRYFAEAAPQQFIDVTIDNLEQDSSSLLRAYDADSNDILFGDPWFHPHLLWALEVLAWSEEYFDDAVECLALLAANRGDDKQRGNR
;
A
#
# COMPACT_ATOMS: atom_id res chain seq x y z
N PRO A 1 -3.03 -28.01 -31.78
CA PRO A 1 -1.79 -27.24 -31.97
C PRO A 1 -2.10 -25.77 -31.87
N SER A 2 -1.78 -25.17 -30.71
CA SER A 2 -1.91 -23.75 -30.49
C SER A 2 -0.73 -23.07 -31.17
N TYR A 3 -0.98 -22.44 -32.30
CA TYR A 3 -0.01 -21.56 -32.95
C TYR A 3 0.21 -20.36 -32.05
N GLY A 4 1.37 -20.32 -31.41
CA GLY A 4 1.81 -19.15 -30.67
C GLY A 4 1.94 -17.98 -31.63
N LEU A 5 1.34 -16.85 -31.30
CA LEU A 5 1.45 -15.60 -32.06
C LEU A 5 2.92 -15.26 -32.33
N ASN A 6 3.22 -14.91 -33.56
CA ASN A 6 4.53 -14.42 -33.99
C ASN A 6 4.92 -13.21 -33.14
N PRO A 7 6.20 -13.03 -32.75
CA PRO A 7 6.67 -11.86 -32.00
C PRO A 7 6.20 -10.51 -32.55
N ILE A 8 6.07 -10.40 -33.89
CA ILE A 8 5.56 -9.21 -34.58
C ILE A 8 4.05 -9.02 -34.32
N GLU A 9 3.26 -10.09 -34.26
CA GLU A 9 1.83 -10.01 -33.98
C GLU A 9 1.58 -9.67 -32.49
N LYS A 10 2.42 -10.17 -31.58
CA LYS A 10 2.42 -9.76 -30.17
C LYS A 10 2.74 -8.28 -30.02
N PHE A 11 3.74 -7.78 -30.75
CA PHE A 11 4.11 -6.38 -30.74
C PHE A 11 3.00 -5.49 -31.34
N ALA A 12 2.36 -5.92 -32.44
CA ALA A 12 1.22 -5.22 -33.03
C ALA A 12 -0.03 -5.20 -32.15
N GLN A 13 -0.28 -6.28 -31.37
CA GLN A 13 -1.35 -6.29 -30.36
C GLN A 13 -1.07 -5.31 -29.22
N GLN A 14 0.18 -5.22 -28.74
CA GLN A 14 0.57 -4.25 -27.72
C GLN A 14 0.44 -2.79 -28.18
N LEU A 15 0.62 -2.54 -29.48
CA LEU A 15 0.44 -1.20 -30.09
C LEU A 15 -1.03 -0.83 -30.31
N ASN A 16 -1.91 -1.81 -30.44
CA ASN A 16 -3.35 -1.62 -30.73
C ASN A 16 -4.23 -1.66 -29.48
N GLU A 17 -3.69 -1.89 -28.29
CA GLU A 17 -4.45 -1.73 -27.05
C GLU A 17 -4.69 -0.23 -26.79
N PRO A 18 -5.97 0.24 -26.76
CA PRO A 18 -6.31 1.65 -26.68
C PRO A 18 -6.13 2.24 -25.26
N THR A 19 -5.24 1.69 -24.47
CA THR A 19 -4.91 2.25 -23.15
C THR A 19 -3.45 1.99 -22.89
N SER A 20 -2.59 2.81 -23.47
CA SER A 20 -1.27 3.01 -22.86
C SER A 20 -1.49 3.70 -21.50
N GLN A 21 -1.85 2.94 -20.48
CA GLN A 21 -1.57 3.38 -19.12
C GLN A 21 -0.08 3.69 -19.12
N ILE A 22 0.26 4.97 -18.95
CA ILE A 22 1.64 5.40 -18.80
C ILE A 22 2.19 4.63 -17.61
N GLN A 23 2.90 3.55 -17.88
CA GLN A 23 3.47 2.70 -16.85
C GLN A 23 4.78 3.36 -16.40
N TYR A 24 4.67 4.19 -15.38
CA TYR A 24 5.86 4.79 -14.76
C TYR A 24 6.78 3.70 -14.21
N SER A 25 8.10 3.91 -14.38
CA SER A 25 9.09 2.96 -13.88
C SER A 25 9.03 2.82 -12.35
N GLU A 26 9.46 1.68 -11.84
CA GLU A 26 9.49 1.41 -10.40
C GLU A 26 10.45 2.37 -9.67
N GLU A 27 11.52 2.79 -10.32
CA GLU A 27 12.47 3.79 -9.81
C GLU A 27 11.79 5.15 -9.61
N LEU A 28 10.98 5.58 -10.59
CA LEU A 28 10.24 6.85 -10.50
C LEU A 28 9.23 6.81 -9.36
N LYS A 29 8.44 5.73 -9.27
CA LYS A 29 7.46 5.55 -8.20
C LYS A 29 8.13 5.54 -6.81
N SER A 30 9.27 4.85 -6.70
CA SER A 30 10.05 4.79 -5.47
C SER A 30 10.71 6.12 -5.14
N GLY A 31 11.18 6.86 -6.15
CA GLY A 31 11.73 8.20 -5.99
C GLY A 31 10.69 9.18 -5.44
N ILE A 32 9.46 9.15 -5.98
CA ILE A 32 8.35 9.97 -5.49
C ILE A 32 8.01 9.62 -4.03
N ALA A 33 7.86 8.33 -3.70
CA ALA A 33 7.53 7.90 -2.34
C ALA A 33 8.62 8.31 -1.33
N ARG A 34 9.88 8.17 -1.70
CA ARG A 34 11.03 8.62 -0.88
C ARG A 34 11.04 10.13 -0.70
N SER A 35 10.70 10.91 -1.73
CA SER A 35 10.57 12.35 -1.62
C SER A 35 9.44 12.77 -0.68
N LEU A 36 8.31 12.05 -0.69
CA LEU A 36 7.21 12.28 0.25
C LEU A 36 7.65 11.99 1.70
N SER A 37 8.37 10.88 1.95
CA SER A 37 8.93 10.57 3.26
C SER A 37 9.83 11.71 3.75
N MET A 38 10.76 12.19 2.91
CA MET A 38 11.63 13.30 3.26
C MET A 38 10.85 14.59 3.57
N LEU A 39 9.81 14.90 2.80
CA LEU A 39 8.97 16.09 3.03
C LEU A 39 8.15 15.99 4.32
N GLY A 40 7.61 14.80 4.61
CA GLY A 40 6.84 14.53 5.81
C GLY A 40 7.67 14.55 7.10
N SER A 41 8.97 14.22 6.98
CA SER A 41 9.91 14.20 8.11
C SER A 41 10.64 15.54 8.34
N ILE A 42 10.23 16.62 7.67
CA ILE A 42 10.84 17.93 7.89
C ILE A 42 10.45 18.42 9.29
N GLU A 43 11.46 18.59 10.14
CA GLU A 43 11.31 19.21 11.44
C GLU A 43 11.45 20.74 11.29
N GLY A 44 10.49 21.50 11.82
CA GLY A 44 10.54 22.95 11.84
C GLY A 44 9.19 23.58 12.11
N ASP A 45 9.19 24.63 12.94
CA ASP A 45 7.97 25.34 13.32
C ASP A 45 7.62 26.51 12.39
N ASP A 46 8.43 26.73 11.36
CA ASP A 46 8.16 27.79 10.39
C ASP A 46 7.00 27.40 9.44
N ALA A 47 6.37 28.41 8.85
CA ALA A 47 5.21 28.23 7.98
C ALA A 47 5.54 27.39 6.73
N GLN A 48 6.78 27.44 6.23
CA GLN A 48 7.21 26.69 5.06
C GLN A 48 7.32 25.19 5.38
N SER A 49 7.97 24.83 6.51
CA SER A 49 8.12 23.46 6.97
C SER A 49 6.75 22.81 7.20
N ARG A 50 5.87 23.47 7.93
CA ARG A 50 4.49 22.99 8.16
C ARG A 50 3.69 22.79 6.86
N LYS A 51 3.86 23.68 5.88
CA LYS A 51 3.20 23.56 4.58
C LYS A 51 3.69 22.34 3.81
N LEU A 52 4.98 22.05 3.82
CA LEU A 52 5.57 20.90 3.13
C LEU A 52 5.10 19.59 3.76
N THR A 53 5.17 19.50 5.09
CA THR A 53 4.71 18.33 5.85
C THR A 53 3.21 18.06 5.62
N SER A 54 2.37 19.10 5.71
CA SER A 54 0.92 18.94 5.47
C SER A 54 0.60 18.56 4.04
N SER A 55 1.37 19.05 3.05
CA SER A 55 1.19 18.67 1.66
C SER A 55 1.57 17.20 1.41
N ALA A 56 2.64 16.71 2.03
CA ALA A 56 3.03 15.31 1.96
C ALA A 56 1.93 14.42 2.57
N ALA A 57 1.45 14.77 3.75
CA ALA A 57 0.36 14.07 4.44
C ALA A 57 -0.93 14.04 3.61
N GLU A 58 -1.29 15.13 2.93
CA GLU A 58 -2.47 15.18 2.05
C GLU A 58 -2.34 14.20 0.87
N VAL A 59 -1.16 14.16 0.23
CA VAL A 59 -0.90 13.23 -0.89
C VAL A 59 -1.01 11.77 -0.41
N VAL A 60 -0.38 11.44 0.72
CA VAL A 60 -0.44 10.09 1.31
C VAL A 60 -1.88 9.72 1.65
N ASN A 61 -2.61 10.59 2.34
CA ASN A 61 -4.01 10.35 2.71
C ASN A 61 -4.89 10.08 1.46
N ARG A 62 -4.68 10.83 0.39
CA ARG A 62 -5.40 10.64 -0.87
C ARG A 62 -5.10 9.28 -1.51
N LEU A 63 -3.83 8.84 -1.50
CA LEU A 63 -3.43 7.52 -2.00
C LEU A 63 -4.03 6.38 -1.18
N LEU A 64 -3.93 6.46 0.15
CA LEU A 64 -4.49 5.47 1.06
C LEU A 64 -6.03 5.40 0.95
N SER A 65 -6.69 6.55 0.85
CA SER A 65 -8.14 6.61 0.63
C SER A 65 -8.58 5.97 -0.70
N GLN A 66 -7.75 6.03 -1.74
CA GLN A 66 -8.02 5.31 -2.98
C GLN A 66 -7.84 3.80 -2.81
N ALA A 67 -6.82 3.37 -2.05
CA ALA A 67 -6.58 1.97 -1.77
C ALA A 67 -7.72 1.34 -0.94
N VAL A 68 -8.25 2.08 0.04
CA VAL A 68 -9.41 1.65 0.84
C VAL A 68 -10.66 1.46 -0.01
N LYS A 69 -10.90 2.34 -0.99
CA LYS A 69 -12.07 2.29 -1.89
C LYS A 69 -11.95 1.22 -2.98
N ASP A 70 -10.77 0.66 -3.19
CA ASP A 70 -10.55 -0.36 -4.20
C ASP A 70 -10.85 -1.75 -3.66
N ASP A 71 -12.06 -2.23 -3.97
CA ASP A 71 -12.52 -3.57 -3.57
C ASP A 71 -11.70 -4.72 -4.14
N THR A 72 -10.84 -4.46 -5.13
CA THR A 72 -10.00 -5.49 -5.76
C THR A 72 -8.63 -5.63 -5.10
N ALA A 73 -8.32 -4.80 -4.12
CA ALA A 73 -7.01 -4.70 -3.45
C ALA A 73 -5.81 -4.41 -4.38
N ARG A 74 -6.05 -4.06 -5.65
CA ARG A 74 -4.97 -3.77 -6.62
C ARG A 74 -4.15 -2.55 -6.25
N VAL A 75 -4.82 -1.51 -5.72
CA VAL A 75 -4.13 -0.28 -5.30
C VAL A 75 -3.22 -0.58 -4.12
N TRP A 76 -3.67 -1.39 -3.14
CA TRP A 76 -2.83 -1.83 -2.03
C TRP A 76 -1.58 -2.57 -2.52
N ASN A 77 -1.73 -3.52 -3.44
CA ASN A 77 -0.62 -4.25 -4.02
C ASN A 77 0.34 -3.33 -4.81
N LEU A 78 -0.20 -2.33 -5.52
CA LEU A 78 0.60 -1.37 -6.27
C LEU A 78 1.46 -0.48 -5.37
N ILE A 79 0.92 -0.03 -4.23
CA ILE A 79 1.63 0.83 -3.28
C ILE A 79 2.42 0.04 -2.23
N GLY A 80 2.18 -1.25 -2.09
CA GLY A 80 2.78 -2.14 -1.10
C GLY A 80 4.28 -1.94 -0.91
N PRO A 81 5.12 -2.05 -1.97
CA PRO A 81 6.56 -1.89 -1.85
C PRO A 81 7.03 -0.53 -1.31
N ARG A 82 6.12 0.42 -1.16
CA ARG A 82 6.39 1.81 -0.74
C ARG A 82 5.69 2.21 0.54
N LEU A 83 4.94 1.30 1.17
CA LEU A 83 4.16 1.60 2.38
C LEU A 83 5.01 2.22 3.49
N ARG A 84 6.24 1.74 3.69
CA ARG A 84 7.14 2.30 4.71
C ARG A 84 7.40 3.80 4.51
N TYR A 85 7.56 4.25 3.26
CA TYR A 85 7.77 5.67 2.96
C TYR A 85 6.51 6.50 3.22
N PHE A 86 5.33 5.93 3.00
CA PHE A 86 4.06 6.57 3.32
C PHE A 86 3.82 6.64 4.82
N ALA A 87 4.19 5.61 5.56
CA ALA A 87 4.17 5.59 7.01
C ALA A 87 5.11 6.67 7.60
N GLU A 88 6.33 6.79 7.08
CA GLU A 88 7.27 7.85 7.47
C GLU A 88 6.78 9.26 7.08
N ALA A 89 6.12 9.41 5.92
CA ALA A 89 5.66 10.70 5.42
C ALA A 89 4.45 11.25 6.18
N ALA A 90 3.57 10.39 6.67
CA ALA A 90 2.33 10.75 7.32
C ALA A 90 1.91 9.66 8.33
N PRO A 91 2.64 9.54 9.47
CA PRO A 91 2.45 8.46 10.42
C PRO A 91 1.01 8.33 10.92
N GLN A 92 0.43 9.41 11.41
CA GLN A 92 -0.92 9.40 11.97
C GLN A 92 -1.97 8.99 10.93
N GLN A 93 -1.92 9.58 9.73
CA GLN A 93 -2.85 9.25 8.66
C GLN A 93 -2.73 7.80 8.20
N PHE A 94 -1.49 7.26 8.20
CA PHE A 94 -1.25 5.86 7.86
C PHE A 94 -1.86 4.93 8.89
N ILE A 95 -1.69 5.20 10.17
CA ILE A 95 -2.25 4.44 11.29
C ILE A 95 -3.78 4.51 11.25
N ASP A 96 -4.35 5.71 11.23
CA ASP A 96 -5.81 5.92 11.23
C ASP A 96 -6.48 5.13 10.10
N VAL A 97 -5.97 5.26 8.88
CA VAL A 97 -6.52 4.52 7.72
C VAL A 97 -6.34 3.01 7.87
N THR A 98 -5.24 2.56 8.46
CA THR A 98 -4.99 1.12 8.67
C THR A 98 -5.95 0.55 9.69
N ILE A 99 -6.13 1.18 10.84
CA ILE A 99 -7.07 0.76 11.89
C ILE A 99 -8.50 0.80 11.34
N ASP A 100 -8.95 1.93 10.80
CA ASP A 100 -10.29 2.09 10.25
C ASP A 100 -10.64 1.02 9.21
N ASN A 101 -9.66 0.64 8.37
CA ASN A 101 -9.89 -0.39 7.37
C ASN A 101 -9.89 -1.81 7.95
N LEU A 102 -9.06 -2.10 8.97
CA LEU A 102 -9.02 -3.39 9.64
C LEU A 102 -10.28 -3.68 10.48
N GLU A 103 -10.96 -2.65 10.95
CA GLU A 103 -12.21 -2.75 11.70
C GLU A 103 -13.44 -2.98 10.81
N GLN A 104 -13.30 -2.81 9.49
CA GLN A 104 -14.40 -3.02 8.55
C GLN A 104 -14.61 -4.51 8.26
N ASP A 105 -15.87 -4.95 8.20
CA ASP A 105 -16.25 -6.33 7.83
C ASP A 105 -15.70 -6.76 6.46
N SER A 106 -15.47 -5.81 5.55
CA SER A 106 -14.96 -6.03 4.20
C SER A 106 -13.66 -5.26 3.93
N SER A 107 -12.66 -5.47 4.77
CA SER A 107 -11.36 -4.79 4.65
C SER A 107 -10.65 -5.10 3.32
N SER A 108 -10.39 -4.05 2.54
CA SER A 108 -9.59 -4.15 1.31
C SER A 108 -8.12 -4.43 1.60
N LEU A 109 -7.62 -3.97 2.75
CA LEU A 109 -6.27 -4.23 3.23
C LEU A 109 -6.09 -5.69 3.63
N LEU A 110 -7.06 -6.30 4.32
CA LEU A 110 -7.02 -7.74 4.63
C LEU A 110 -7.05 -8.58 3.36
N ARG A 111 -7.84 -8.18 2.37
CA ARG A 111 -7.81 -8.86 1.06
C ARG A 111 -6.44 -8.79 0.38
N ALA A 112 -5.76 -7.64 0.45
CA ALA A 112 -4.39 -7.52 -0.05
C ALA A 112 -3.40 -8.36 0.76
N TYR A 113 -3.62 -8.42 2.08
CA TYR A 113 -2.77 -9.17 3.02
C TYR A 113 -2.90 -10.69 2.83
N ASP A 114 -4.14 -11.19 2.60
CA ASP A 114 -4.45 -12.60 2.43
C ASP A 114 -4.42 -13.07 0.98
N ALA A 115 -4.28 -12.16 0.02
CA ALA A 115 -4.09 -12.48 -1.39
C ALA A 115 -2.77 -13.25 -1.55
N ASP A 116 -2.83 -14.50 -1.10
CA ASP A 116 -1.74 -15.44 -1.15
C ASP A 116 -1.47 -15.80 -2.60
N SER A 117 -0.25 -15.56 -3.03
CA SER A 117 0.56 -16.29 -4.02
C SER A 117 -0.08 -16.92 -5.27
N ASN A 118 -1.38 -16.98 -5.43
CA ASN A 118 -2.01 -17.60 -6.61
C ASN A 118 -2.23 -16.65 -7.79
N ASP A 119 -2.21 -15.35 -7.58
CA ASP A 119 -2.30 -14.34 -8.64
C ASP A 119 -0.93 -13.72 -8.96
N ILE A 120 0.02 -14.58 -9.29
CA ILE A 120 1.40 -14.23 -9.70
C ILE A 120 1.43 -13.31 -10.95
N LEU A 121 0.29 -13.07 -11.58
CA LEU A 121 0.21 -12.34 -12.86
C LEU A 121 0.22 -10.80 -12.72
N PHE A 122 -0.06 -10.22 -11.54
CA PHE A 122 -0.30 -8.77 -11.45
C PHE A 122 0.34 -8.02 -10.29
N GLY A 123 1.15 -8.63 -9.40
CA GLY A 123 1.76 -7.92 -8.28
C GLY A 123 2.87 -8.67 -7.60
N ASP A 124 3.60 -7.96 -6.76
CA ASP A 124 4.54 -8.57 -5.82
C ASP A 124 3.71 -9.43 -4.84
N PRO A 125 3.92 -10.76 -4.81
CA PRO A 125 3.11 -11.67 -3.98
C PRO A 125 3.31 -11.47 -2.47
N TRP A 126 4.04 -10.44 -2.06
CA TRP A 126 4.52 -10.22 -0.71
C TRP A 126 4.03 -8.89 -0.12
N PHE A 127 2.73 -8.58 -0.24
CA PHE A 127 2.17 -7.36 0.38
C PHE A 127 2.36 -7.34 1.90
N HIS A 128 2.13 -8.47 2.58
CA HIS A 128 2.21 -8.54 4.03
C HIS A 128 3.58 -8.14 4.64
N PRO A 129 4.76 -8.51 4.11
CA PRO A 129 6.02 -8.02 4.64
C PRO A 129 6.16 -6.49 4.54
N HIS A 130 5.66 -5.89 3.47
CA HIS A 130 5.72 -4.45 3.28
C HIS A 130 4.86 -3.69 4.31
N LEU A 131 3.67 -4.23 4.64
CA LEU A 131 2.83 -3.67 5.70
C LEU A 131 3.51 -3.82 7.06
N LEU A 132 4.05 -5.01 7.37
CA LEU A 132 4.75 -5.24 8.64
C LEU A 132 5.97 -4.33 8.80
N TRP A 133 6.75 -4.11 7.74
CA TRP A 133 7.88 -3.17 7.77
C TRP A 133 7.44 -1.71 7.96
N ALA A 134 6.29 -1.32 7.40
CA ALA A 134 5.74 0.01 7.63
C ALA A 134 5.34 0.20 9.10
N LEU A 135 4.68 -0.80 9.70
CA LEU A 135 4.32 -0.77 11.12
C LEU A 135 5.56 -0.84 12.04
N GLU A 136 6.59 -1.62 11.67
CA GLU A 136 7.86 -1.67 12.38
C GLU A 136 8.52 -0.28 12.46
N VAL A 137 8.59 0.45 11.34
CA VAL A 137 9.15 1.81 11.32
C VAL A 137 8.41 2.72 12.30
N LEU A 138 7.07 2.64 12.37
CA LEU A 138 6.26 3.42 13.31
C LEU A 138 6.48 3.00 14.76
N ALA A 139 6.64 1.70 15.02
CA ALA A 139 6.87 1.18 16.36
C ALA A 139 8.22 1.61 16.98
N TRP A 140 9.16 2.13 16.20
CA TRP A 140 10.39 2.74 16.72
C TRP A 140 10.19 4.13 17.33
N SER A 141 9.03 4.77 17.07
CA SER A 141 8.67 6.06 17.68
C SER A 141 7.81 5.81 18.92
N GLU A 142 8.19 6.42 20.05
CA GLU A 142 7.40 6.36 21.29
C GLU A 142 5.96 6.90 21.06
N GLU A 143 5.81 7.88 20.20
CA GLU A 143 4.53 8.50 19.86
C GLU A 143 3.56 7.56 19.16
N TYR A 144 4.05 6.62 18.32
CA TYR A 144 3.23 5.75 17.48
C TYR A 144 3.28 4.27 17.88
N PHE A 145 4.01 3.95 18.94
CA PHE A 145 4.23 2.56 19.36
C PHE A 145 2.93 1.83 19.68
N ASP A 146 2.08 2.43 20.51
CA ASP A 146 0.84 1.81 20.97
C ASP A 146 -0.12 1.57 19.78
N ASP A 147 -0.25 2.54 18.90
CA ASP A 147 -1.11 2.45 17.70
C ASP A 147 -0.58 1.41 16.70
N ALA A 148 0.74 1.31 16.55
CA ALA A 148 1.36 0.26 15.72
C ALA A 148 1.10 -1.14 16.29
N VAL A 149 1.14 -1.29 17.62
CA VAL A 149 0.77 -2.55 18.30
C VAL A 149 -0.71 -2.85 18.13
N GLU A 150 -1.59 -1.86 18.18
CA GLU A 150 -3.02 -2.04 17.91
C GLU A 150 -3.27 -2.53 16.48
N CYS A 151 -2.63 -1.94 15.48
CA CYS A 151 -2.69 -2.45 14.10
C CYS A 151 -2.28 -3.93 14.00
N LEU A 152 -1.20 -4.33 14.66
CA LEU A 152 -0.74 -5.73 14.68
C LEU A 152 -1.73 -6.65 15.39
N ALA A 153 -2.33 -6.21 16.48
CA ALA A 153 -3.35 -6.97 17.21
C ALA A 153 -4.62 -7.18 16.35
N LEU A 154 -5.08 -6.14 15.65
CA LEU A 154 -6.21 -6.23 14.72
C LEU A 154 -5.91 -7.18 13.56
N LEU A 155 -4.71 -7.12 12.97
CA LEU A 155 -4.28 -8.06 11.93
C LEU A 155 -4.29 -9.51 12.44
N ALA A 156 -3.79 -9.75 13.65
CA ALA A 156 -3.75 -11.07 14.26
C ALA A 156 -5.17 -11.60 14.58
N ALA A 157 -6.05 -10.75 15.11
CA ALA A 157 -7.43 -11.10 15.44
C ALA A 157 -8.23 -11.50 14.18
N ASN A 158 -8.14 -10.71 13.12
CA ASN A 158 -8.85 -10.99 11.86
C ASN A 158 -8.41 -12.32 11.21
N ARG A 159 -7.13 -12.70 11.34
CA ARG A 159 -6.64 -14.02 10.86
C ARG A 159 -7.07 -15.20 11.73
N GLY A 160 -7.34 -14.98 13.01
CA GLY A 160 -7.81 -16.01 13.93
C GLY A 160 -9.21 -16.52 13.59
N ASP A 161 -10.07 -15.63 13.15
CA ASP A 161 -11.48 -15.95 12.85
C ASP A 161 -11.66 -16.74 11.55
N ASP A 162 -10.83 -16.53 10.54
CA ASP A 162 -10.92 -17.29 9.27
C ASP A 162 -10.59 -18.77 9.42
N LYS A 163 -9.68 -19.12 10.35
CA LYS A 163 -9.41 -20.53 10.66
C LYS A 163 -10.57 -21.23 11.35
N GLN A 164 -11.43 -20.51 12.04
CA GLN A 164 -12.64 -21.08 12.66
C GLN A 164 -13.81 -21.20 11.69
N ARG A 165 -13.92 -20.32 10.70
CA ARG A 165 -14.98 -20.37 9.65
C ARG A 165 -14.74 -21.46 8.60
N GLY A 166 -13.50 -21.84 8.34
CA GLY A 166 -13.15 -22.89 7.36
C GLY A 166 -13.40 -24.33 7.83
N ASN A 167 -13.80 -24.55 9.10
CA ASN A 167 -14.07 -25.87 9.69
C ASN A 167 -15.56 -26.15 9.96
N ARG A 168 -16.48 -25.51 9.25
CA ARG A 168 -17.92 -25.81 9.32
C ARG A 168 -18.47 -26.30 8.01
#